data_71f901b4967538d69ef59446b60e3902
#
_entry.id   71f901b4967538d69ef59446b60e3902
#
_cell.length_a   1.000
_cell.length_b   1.000
_cell.length_c   1.000
_cell.angle_alpha   90.00
_cell.angle_beta   90.00
_cell.angle_gamma   90.00
#
_symmetry.space_group_name_H-M   'P 1'
#
loop_
_entity.id
_entity.type
_entity.pdbx_description
1 polymer ?
#
loop_
_entity_poly.entity_id
_entity_poly.type
_entity_poly.pdbx_seq_one_letter_code
_entity_poly.pdbx_strand_id
1 'polypeptide(L)'
;MSALTWAVAAVVTDPSGRVLLCRQSGGGRRWALPGGRLRRDESPPAAARREIRAETGWEVELVDLVGLYRLGDPAAPPPRAGHCGALPDVLVHVFRARVLGDAPAGTAAGGCHLDWHPPDALPEALTPTTRTAVADALAGRSGVLREPAHHLPPGQRAAGEVGTTRP
;
A
#
# COMPACT_ATOMS: atom_id res chain seq x y z
N MET A 1 19.35 -10.11 -13.10
CA MET A 1 18.73 -10.37 -11.77
C MET A 1 17.83 -9.21 -11.46
N SER A 2 16.56 -9.44 -11.33
CA SER A 2 15.63 -8.42 -10.83
C SER A 2 15.81 -8.31 -9.32
N ALA A 3 16.27 -7.17 -8.83
CA ALA A 3 16.43 -6.95 -7.40
C ALA A 3 15.06 -6.65 -6.80
N LEU A 4 14.68 -7.38 -5.75
CA LEU A 4 13.50 -7.08 -4.97
C LEU A 4 13.66 -5.67 -4.36
N THR A 5 12.74 -4.78 -4.68
CA THR A 5 12.68 -3.44 -4.11
C THR A 5 11.74 -3.44 -2.91
N TRP A 6 12.21 -2.98 -1.78
CA TRP A 6 11.42 -2.82 -0.57
C TRP A 6 10.91 -1.40 -0.47
N ALA A 7 9.64 -1.28 -0.17
CA ALA A 7 8.98 0.01 0.02
C ALA A 7 8.13 -0.01 1.29
N VAL A 8 7.75 1.17 1.72
CA VAL A 8 6.90 1.41 2.88
C VAL A 8 5.79 2.38 2.49
N ALA A 9 4.62 2.20 3.08
CA ALA A 9 3.50 3.12 2.98
C ALA A 9 2.67 3.06 4.26
N ALA A 10 1.76 4.01 4.45
CA ALA A 10 0.83 3.94 5.54
C ALA A 10 -0.57 4.43 5.18
N VAL A 11 -1.56 3.79 5.77
CA VAL A 11 -2.91 4.31 5.89
C VAL A 11 -2.92 5.23 7.10
N VAL A 12 -2.76 6.52 6.83
CA VAL A 12 -2.68 7.57 7.85
C VAL A 12 -4.07 8.12 8.08
N THR A 13 -4.52 8.13 9.33
CA THR A 13 -5.82 8.69 9.70
C THR A 13 -5.66 9.91 10.63
N ASP A 14 -6.58 10.85 10.48
CA ASP A 14 -6.76 11.97 11.41
C ASP A 14 -7.72 11.59 12.56
N PRO A 15 -7.89 12.46 13.57
CA PRO A 15 -8.81 12.21 14.69
C PRO A 15 -10.27 12.00 14.27
N SER A 16 -10.68 12.49 13.11
CA SER A 16 -12.03 12.27 12.56
C SER A 16 -12.16 11.00 11.72
N GLY A 17 -11.07 10.23 11.57
CA GLY A 17 -11.04 8.99 10.80
C GLY A 17 -10.88 9.16 9.29
N ARG A 18 -10.59 10.39 8.79
CA ARG A 18 -10.31 10.60 7.38
C ARG A 18 -8.93 10.04 7.04
N VAL A 19 -8.79 9.55 5.82
CA VAL A 19 -7.56 8.96 5.29
C VAL A 19 -6.78 9.99 4.47
N LEU A 20 -5.50 10.14 4.75
CA LEU A 20 -4.60 10.99 3.98
C LEU A 20 -4.16 10.27 2.70
N LEU A 21 -4.40 10.90 1.57
CA LEU A 21 -3.94 10.42 0.27
C LEU A 21 -3.07 11.46 -0.41
N CYS A 22 -2.15 10.99 -1.25
CA CYS A 22 -1.33 11.83 -2.11
C CYS A 22 -1.52 11.49 -3.58
N ARG A 23 -1.47 12.54 -4.41
CA ARG A 23 -1.57 12.46 -5.87
C ARG A 23 -0.36 13.14 -6.47
N GLN A 24 0.48 12.36 -7.14
CA GLN A 24 1.66 12.87 -7.82
C GLN A 24 1.29 13.70 -9.05
N SER A 25 2.06 14.75 -9.31
CA SER A 25 1.84 15.70 -10.40
C SER A 25 2.16 15.15 -11.79
N GLY A 26 2.83 14.00 -11.90
CA GLY A 26 3.30 13.40 -13.15
C GLY A 26 2.78 11.99 -13.37
N GLY A 27 2.15 11.73 -14.52
CA GLY A 27 1.87 10.39 -15.00
C GLY A 27 0.76 9.65 -14.29
N GLY A 28 -0.50 9.92 -14.63
CA GLY A 28 -1.64 9.11 -14.23
C GLY A 28 -2.28 9.51 -12.92
N ARG A 29 -2.77 10.67 -12.77
CA ARG A 29 -3.73 11.29 -11.81
C ARG A 29 -4.38 10.41 -10.71
N ARG A 30 -3.73 9.32 -10.29
CA ARG A 30 -4.27 8.41 -9.27
C ARG A 30 -3.80 8.81 -7.88
N TRP A 31 -4.70 8.63 -6.93
CA TRP A 31 -4.40 8.78 -5.53
C TRP A 31 -3.70 7.54 -4.99
N ALA A 32 -2.72 7.74 -4.13
CA ALA A 32 -1.94 6.69 -3.49
C ALA A 32 -1.77 6.97 -1.99
N LEU A 33 -1.36 5.94 -1.26
CA LEU A 33 -0.91 6.11 0.12
C LEU A 33 0.42 6.87 0.15
N PRO A 34 0.65 7.73 1.15
CA PRO A 34 1.96 8.30 1.40
C PRO A 34 2.96 7.19 1.74
N GLY A 35 4.17 7.31 1.21
CA GLY A 35 5.21 6.34 1.42
C GLY A 35 6.40 6.51 0.48
N GLY A 36 7.29 5.53 0.47
CA GLY A 36 8.49 5.60 -0.35
C GLY A 36 9.38 4.37 -0.22
N ARG A 37 10.67 4.54 -0.50
CA ARG A 37 11.62 3.43 -0.53
C ARG A 37 12.21 3.15 0.85
N LEU A 38 12.37 1.87 1.17
CA LEU A 38 13.18 1.42 2.29
C LEU A 38 14.67 1.54 1.92
N ARG A 39 15.46 2.17 2.78
CA ARG A 39 16.91 2.25 2.64
C ARG A 39 17.58 1.03 3.25
N ARG A 40 18.83 0.77 2.85
CA ARG A 40 19.55 -0.46 3.23
C ARG A 40 19.69 -0.62 4.76
N ASP A 41 20.01 0.45 5.46
CA ASP A 41 20.35 0.42 6.89
C ASP A 41 19.21 1.00 7.76
N GLU A 42 17.97 0.80 7.32
CA GLU A 42 16.80 1.37 7.95
C GLU A 42 15.73 0.31 8.19
N SER A 43 15.08 0.35 9.36
CA SER A 43 13.95 -0.53 9.61
C SER A 43 12.68 -0.04 8.87
N PRO A 44 11.76 -0.94 8.47
CA PRO A 44 10.51 -0.54 7.83
C PRO A 44 9.70 0.51 8.62
N PRO A 45 9.56 0.44 9.96
CA PRO A 45 8.89 1.49 10.71
C PRO A 45 9.61 2.84 10.68
N ALA A 46 10.95 2.85 10.71
CA ALA A 46 11.73 4.09 10.62
C ALA A 46 11.57 4.72 9.24
N ALA A 47 11.66 3.91 8.18
CA ALA A 47 11.43 4.34 6.81
C ALA A 47 10.04 4.94 6.62
N ALA A 48 9.00 4.28 7.15
CA ALA A 48 7.62 4.77 7.04
C ALA A 48 7.46 6.15 7.66
N ARG A 49 7.94 6.36 8.88
CA ARG A 49 7.88 7.69 9.53
C ARG A 49 8.64 8.75 8.73
N ARG A 50 9.83 8.44 8.26
CA ARG A 50 10.67 9.35 7.46
C ARG A 50 10.00 9.74 6.15
N GLU A 51 9.51 8.76 5.40
CA GLU A 51 8.88 9.01 4.09
C GLU A 51 7.56 9.78 4.25
N ILE A 52 6.72 9.40 5.21
CA ILE A 52 5.47 10.13 5.46
C ILE A 52 5.75 11.58 5.86
N ARG A 53 6.71 11.81 6.76
CA ARG A 53 7.08 13.17 7.13
C ARG A 53 7.63 13.97 5.94
N ALA A 54 8.51 13.37 5.14
CA ALA A 54 9.09 14.02 3.96
C ALA A 54 8.04 14.36 2.89
N GLU A 55 7.13 13.44 2.62
CA GLU A 55 6.12 13.60 1.57
C GLU A 55 4.93 14.47 2.01
N THR A 56 4.53 14.39 3.26
CA THR A 56 3.29 15.01 3.74
C THR A 56 3.51 16.15 4.74
N GLY A 57 4.67 16.24 5.35
CA GLY A 57 4.93 17.14 6.47
C GLY A 57 4.35 16.67 7.81
N TRP A 58 3.56 15.61 7.84
CA TRP A 58 2.96 15.09 9.07
C TRP A 58 3.90 14.15 9.82
N GLU A 59 3.94 14.29 11.12
CA GLU A 59 4.46 13.26 12.02
C GLU A 59 3.36 12.27 12.37
N VAL A 60 3.71 11.00 12.45
CA VAL A 60 2.74 9.92 12.67
C VAL A 60 3.19 8.94 13.74
N GLU A 61 2.23 8.43 14.47
CA GLU A 61 2.35 7.23 15.27
C GLU A 61 1.97 6.02 14.40
N LEU A 62 2.87 5.05 14.29
CA LEU A 62 2.55 3.77 13.66
C LEU A 62 1.86 2.88 14.70
N VAL A 63 0.69 2.38 14.33
CA VAL A 63 -0.12 1.53 15.21
C VAL A 63 0.27 0.07 15.07
N ASP A 64 0.21 -0.44 13.84
CA ASP A 64 0.54 -1.82 13.50
C ASP A 64 0.89 -1.98 12.01
N LEU A 65 1.33 -3.17 11.65
CA LEU A 65 1.53 -3.58 10.26
C LEU A 65 0.19 -4.12 9.72
N VAL A 66 -0.42 -3.40 8.79
CA VAL A 66 -1.60 -3.90 8.06
C VAL A 66 -1.20 -5.10 7.23
N GLY A 67 -0.11 -5.03 6.49
CA GLY A 67 0.38 -6.17 5.74
C GLY A 67 1.51 -5.87 4.76
N LEU A 68 1.82 -6.90 3.99
CA LEU A 68 2.76 -6.88 2.87
C LEU A 68 1.98 -6.94 1.57
N TYR A 69 2.26 -6.01 0.67
CA TYR A 69 1.57 -5.86 -0.60
C TYR A 69 2.59 -5.94 -1.73
N ARG A 70 2.47 -6.96 -2.57
CA ARG A 70 3.29 -7.05 -3.75
C ARG A 70 2.73 -6.16 -4.85
N LEU A 71 3.55 -5.28 -5.39
CA LEU A 71 3.22 -4.51 -6.59
C LEU A 71 3.60 -5.34 -7.81
N GLY A 72 2.67 -5.50 -8.73
CA GLY A 72 2.87 -6.12 -10.02
C GLY A 72 2.05 -5.42 -11.07
N ASP A 73 2.45 -5.55 -12.32
CA ASP A 73 1.61 -5.17 -13.44
C ASP A 73 0.59 -6.30 -13.67
N PRO A 74 -0.71 -6.07 -13.47
CA PRO A 74 -1.73 -7.09 -13.72
C PRO A 74 -1.81 -7.51 -15.20
N ALA A 75 -1.24 -6.71 -16.11
CA ALA A 75 -1.13 -7.02 -17.54
C ALA A 75 0.16 -7.77 -17.89
N ALA A 76 1.12 -7.87 -16.97
CA ALA A 76 2.34 -8.61 -17.22
C ALA A 76 2.04 -10.12 -17.30
N PRO A 77 2.54 -10.83 -18.30
CA PRO A 77 2.40 -12.28 -18.33
C PRO A 77 3.07 -12.89 -17.10
N PRO A 78 2.50 -13.96 -16.52
CA PRO A 78 3.10 -14.63 -15.39
C PRO A 78 4.54 -15.03 -15.73
N PRO A 79 5.49 -14.84 -14.79
CA PRO A 79 6.87 -15.22 -15.02
C PRO A 79 6.92 -16.72 -15.38
N ARG A 80 7.57 -17.05 -16.48
CA ARG A 80 7.83 -18.45 -16.82
C ARG A 80 8.72 -19.05 -15.74
N ALA A 81 8.43 -20.27 -15.34
CA ALA A 81 9.23 -20.97 -14.35
C ALA A 81 10.73 -20.89 -14.72
N GLY A 82 11.54 -20.36 -13.81
CA GLY A 82 12.97 -20.15 -13.99
C GLY A 82 13.40 -18.83 -14.61
N HIS A 83 12.49 -17.91 -14.93
CA HIS A 83 12.82 -16.56 -15.38
C HIS A 83 12.31 -15.52 -14.36
N CYS A 84 13.24 -14.75 -13.78
CA CYS A 84 12.90 -13.54 -13.08
C CYS A 84 12.35 -12.54 -14.10
N GLY A 85 11.10 -12.13 -13.95
CA GLY A 85 10.46 -11.19 -14.86
C GLY A 85 11.18 -9.84 -14.92
N ALA A 86 10.99 -9.12 -16.03
CA ALA A 86 11.67 -7.85 -16.33
C ALA A 86 11.22 -6.65 -15.49
N LEU A 87 10.23 -6.80 -14.61
CA LEU A 87 9.73 -5.72 -13.74
C LEU A 87 10.32 -5.85 -12.34
N PRO A 88 10.69 -4.72 -11.71
CA PRO A 88 11.14 -4.76 -10.34
C PRO A 88 10.00 -5.27 -9.46
N ASP A 89 10.21 -6.41 -8.82
CA ASP A 89 9.33 -6.85 -7.76
C ASP A 89 9.42 -5.86 -6.60
N VAL A 90 8.33 -5.18 -6.32
CA VAL A 90 8.24 -4.25 -5.19
C VAL A 90 7.35 -4.87 -4.13
N LEU A 91 7.89 -5.02 -2.93
CA LEU A 91 7.14 -5.43 -1.76
C LEU A 91 6.96 -4.24 -0.83
N VAL A 92 5.71 -3.86 -0.59
CA VAL A 92 5.36 -2.70 0.22
C VAL A 92 4.90 -3.15 1.60
N HIS A 93 5.58 -2.66 2.64
CA HIS A 93 5.08 -2.74 4.02
C HIS A 93 4.07 -1.63 4.22
N VAL A 94 2.82 -1.97 4.43
CA VAL A 94 1.77 -1.00 4.72
C VAL A 94 1.46 -0.98 6.21
N PHE A 95 1.63 0.18 6.82
CA PHE A 95 1.32 0.41 8.23
C PHE A 95 -0.02 1.11 8.38
N ARG A 96 -0.69 0.86 9.49
CA ARG A 96 -1.75 1.73 10.02
C ARG A 96 -1.08 2.79 10.86
N ALA A 97 -1.46 4.05 10.64
CA ALA A 97 -0.86 5.18 11.33
C ALA A 97 -1.90 6.24 11.70
N ARG A 98 -1.59 7.03 12.71
CA ARG A 98 -2.35 8.21 13.11
C ARG A 98 -1.45 9.43 13.09
N VAL A 99 -1.99 10.59 12.73
CA VAL A 99 -1.23 11.84 12.82
C VAL A 99 -0.95 12.19 14.27
N LEU A 100 0.21 12.79 14.53
CA LEU A 100 0.57 13.41 15.77
C LEU A 100 0.37 14.92 15.65
N GLY A 101 -0.39 15.50 16.57
CA GLY A 101 -0.70 16.93 16.56
C GLY A 101 -1.81 17.33 15.58
N ASP A 102 -2.10 18.63 15.57
CA ASP A 102 -3.24 19.22 14.85
C ASP A 102 -2.85 19.84 13.51
N ALA A 103 -1.56 19.91 13.21
CA ALA A 103 -1.01 20.49 11.98
C ALA A 103 0.27 19.76 11.55
N PRO A 104 0.63 19.82 10.25
CA PRO A 104 1.91 19.32 9.79
C PRO A 104 3.09 19.97 10.51
N ALA A 105 4.07 19.17 10.94
CA ALA A 105 5.28 19.65 11.59
C ALA A 105 6.32 20.20 10.62
N GLY A 106 6.11 20.02 9.32
CA GLY A 106 7.04 20.44 8.27
C GLY A 106 6.34 20.70 6.94
N THR A 107 7.14 21.19 5.98
CA THR A 107 6.67 21.39 4.61
C THR A 107 6.78 20.08 3.83
N ALA A 108 5.74 19.71 3.11
CA ALA A 108 5.78 18.58 2.20
C ALA A 108 6.83 18.82 1.10
N ALA A 109 7.77 17.90 0.97
CA ALA A 109 8.75 17.93 -0.10
C ALA A 109 8.18 17.19 -1.31
N GLY A 110 8.19 17.81 -2.49
CA GLY A 110 8.03 17.06 -3.73
C GLY A 110 6.74 17.21 -4.51
N GLY A 111 5.96 18.29 -4.35
CA GLY A 111 4.89 18.64 -5.31
C GLY A 111 3.73 17.65 -5.37
N CYS A 112 3.53 16.83 -4.36
CA CYS A 112 2.35 15.98 -4.22
C CYS A 112 1.16 16.84 -3.77
N HIS A 113 0.01 16.61 -4.41
CA HIS A 113 -1.24 17.13 -3.89
C HIS A 113 -1.75 16.20 -2.80
N LEU A 114 -1.92 16.72 -1.59
CA LEU A 114 -2.39 16.00 -0.42
C LEU A 114 -3.84 16.35 -0.14
N ASP A 115 -4.65 15.35 0.21
CA ASP A 115 -6.03 15.59 0.64
C ASP A 115 -6.50 14.53 1.62
N TRP A 116 -7.44 14.93 2.48
CA TRP A 116 -8.09 14.09 3.49
C TRP A 116 -9.44 13.61 2.98
N HIS A 117 -9.63 12.30 2.93
CA HIS A 117 -10.86 11.71 2.41
C HIS A 117 -11.59 10.90 3.48
N PRO A 118 -12.90 11.12 3.64
CA PRO A 118 -13.73 10.24 4.46
C PRO A 118 -13.66 8.80 3.95
N PRO A 119 -13.67 7.78 4.81
CA PRO A 119 -13.61 6.39 4.39
C PRO A 119 -14.74 5.94 3.45
N ASP A 120 -15.89 6.55 3.56
CA ASP A 120 -17.09 6.31 2.72
C ASP A 120 -17.13 7.15 1.44
N ALA A 121 -16.19 8.08 1.28
CA ALA A 121 -16.08 8.97 0.12
C ALA A 121 -14.66 9.01 -0.46
N LEU A 122 -14.04 7.85 -0.58
CA LEU A 122 -12.71 7.74 -1.20
C LEU A 122 -12.80 8.01 -2.71
N PRO A 123 -11.78 8.64 -3.31
CA PRO A 123 -11.78 8.92 -4.75
C PRO A 123 -11.78 7.63 -5.57
N GLU A 124 -12.46 7.65 -6.71
CA GLU A 124 -12.49 6.49 -7.63
C GLU A 124 -11.10 6.16 -8.19
N ALA A 125 -10.31 7.19 -8.48
CA ALA A 125 -8.99 7.06 -9.07
C ALA A 125 -7.91 6.70 -8.05
N LEU A 126 -8.12 5.64 -7.27
CA LEU A 126 -7.09 5.05 -6.41
C LEU A 126 -6.18 4.10 -7.18
N THR A 127 -4.91 3.99 -6.77
CA THR A 127 -4.11 2.85 -7.19
C THR A 127 -4.69 1.55 -6.63
N PRO A 128 -4.58 0.40 -7.34
CA PRO A 128 -5.14 -0.87 -6.85
C PRO A 128 -4.65 -1.25 -5.46
N THR A 129 -3.35 -1.09 -5.21
CA THR A 129 -2.75 -1.38 -3.90
C THR A 129 -3.31 -0.48 -2.81
N THR A 130 -3.46 0.83 -3.07
CA THR A 130 -4.07 1.77 -2.12
C THR A 130 -5.49 1.36 -1.77
N ARG A 131 -6.30 1.03 -2.77
CA ARG A 131 -7.69 0.59 -2.54
C ARG A 131 -7.75 -0.62 -1.61
N THR A 132 -6.94 -1.64 -1.88
CA THR A 132 -6.90 -2.87 -1.07
C THR A 132 -6.37 -2.61 0.33
N ALA A 133 -5.29 -1.84 0.44
CA ALA A 133 -4.66 -1.55 1.73
C ALA A 133 -5.56 -0.70 2.65
N VAL A 134 -6.25 0.31 2.10
CA VAL A 134 -7.23 1.10 2.86
C VAL A 134 -8.38 0.22 3.33
N ALA A 135 -8.92 -0.64 2.47
CA ALA A 135 -9.99 -1.55 2.85
C ALA A 135 -9.55 -2.53 3.96
N ASP A 136 -8.34 -3.09 3.88
CA ASP A 136 -7.80 -3.96 4.91
C ASP A 136 -7.59 -3.22 6.23
N ALA A 137 -7.04 -2.01 6.18
CA ALA A 137 -6.80 -1.18 7.37
C ALA A 137 -8.11 -0.80 8.07
N LEU A 138 -9.11 -0.34 7.32
CA LEU A 138 -10.42 0.05 7.86
C LEU A 138 -11.20 -1.15 8.41
N ALA A 139 -11.00 -2.34 7.84
CA ALA A 139 -11.57 -3.58 8.37
C ALA A 139 -10.83 -4.13 9.60
N GLY A 140 -9.82 -3.41 10.11
CA GLY A 140 -9.05 -3.82 11.28
C GLY A 140 -8.11 -5.00 11.05
N ARG A 141 -7.81 -5.34 9.78
CA ARG A 141 -6.90 -6.45 9.47
C ARG A 141 -5.46 -6.06 9.76
N SER A 142 -4.67 -7.04 10.19
CA SER A 142 -3.24 -6.91 10.45
C SER A 142 -2.48 -8.14 9.95
N GLY A 143 -1.26 -7.94 9.49
CA GLY A 143 -0.38 -9.03 9.04
C GLY A 143 -0.86 -9.74 7.78
N VAL A 144 -1.66 -9.08 6.92
CA VAL A 144 -2.10 -9.71 5.67
C VAL A 144 -0.98 -9.77 4.63
N LEU A 145 -1.05 -10.75 3.74
CA LEU A 145 -0.22 -10.84 2.55
C LEU A 145 -1.10 -10.70 1.32
N ARG A 146 -0.79 -9.73 0.47
CA ARG A 146 -1.56 -9.46 -0.75
C ARG A 146 -0.68 -9.57 -1.99
N GLU A 147 -1.07 -10.48 -2.86
CA GLU A 147 -0.52 -10.59 -4.21
C GLU A 147 -1.30 -9.68 -5.18
N PRO A 148 -0.69 -9.21 -6.28
CA PRO A 148 -1.42 -8.52 -7.33
C PRO A 148 -2.56 -9.42 -7.82
N ALA A 149 -3.74 -8.83 -8.05
CA ALA A 149 -4.84 -9.57 -8.64
C ALA A 149 -4.43 -10.02 -10.05
N HIS A 150 -3.98 -11.25 -10.19
CA HIS A 150 -3.86 -11.88 -11.50
C HIS A 150 -5.28 -12.05 -12.03
N HIS A 151 -5.53 -11.53 -13.22
CA HIS A 151 -6.75 -11.81 -13.95
C HIS A 151 -6.68 -13.29 -14.37
N LEU A 152 -7.19 -14.17 -13.51
CA LEU A 152 -7.42 -15.57 -13.90
C LEU A 152 -8.43 -15.56 -15.05
N PRO A 153 -8.12 -16.17 -16.19
CA PRO A 153 -9.08 -16.28 -17.27
C PRO A 153 -10.33 -16.98 -16.74
N PRO A 154 -11.54 -16.61 -17.19
CA PRO A 154 -12.78 -17.22 -16.73
C PRO A 154 -12.76 -18.72 -17.08
N GLY A 155 -12.61 -19.57 -16.07
CA GLY A 155 -12.61 -21.04 -16.24
C GLY A 155 -11.82 -21.84 -15.20
N GLN A 156 -10.90 -21.24 -14.46
CA GLN A 156 -10.20 -21.96 -13.38
C GLN A 156 -10.72 -21.52 -12.01
N ARG A 157 -11.86 -22.10 -11.62
CA ARG A 157 -12.25 -22.14 -10.21
C ARG A 157 -11.31 -23.09 -9.48
N ALA A 158 -10.73 -22.66 -8.38
CA ALA A 158 -9.92 -23.51 -7.52
C ALA A 158 -10.73 -24.76 -7.11
N ALA A 159 -10.28 -25.91 -7.59
CA ALA A 159 -10.73 -27.19 -7.06
C ALA A 159 -10.06 -27.38 -5.69
N GLY A 160 -10.83 -27.29 -4.60
CA GLY A 160 -10.28 -27.45 -3.26
C GLY A 160 -11.28 -27.24 -2.14
N GLU A 161 -12.49 -27.77 -2.25
CA GLU A 161 -13.27 -28.12 -1.06
C GLU A 161 -13.52 -29.63 -1.08
N VAL A 162 -12.62 -30.35 -0.43
CA VAL A 162 -12.85 -31.75 -0.07
C VAL A 162 -13.80 -31.74 1.12
N GLY A 163 -15.08 -31.94 0.83
CA GLY A 163 -16.07 -32.23 1.84
C GLY A 163 -15.77 -33.57 2.50
N THR A 164 -15.35 -33.56 3.74
CA THR A 164 -15.31 -34.79 4.58
C THR A 164 -16.68 -35.00 5.18
N THR A 165 -17.50 -35.78 4.48
CA THR A 165 -18.67 -36.39 5.09
C THR A 165 -18.21 -37.71 5.70
N ARG A 166 -18.36 -37.84 7.00
CA ARG A 166 -18.17 -39.10 7.71
C ARG A 166 -19.51 -39.65 8.13
N PRO A 167 -19.70 -40.98 8.07
CA PRO A 167 -20.96 -41.69 8.36
C PRO A 167 -21.35 -41.63 9.83
#